data_77a69d2624a04854bdcf6e519597f3d2
#
_entry.id   77a69d2624a04854bdcf6e519597f3d2
#
_cell.length_a   1.000
_cell.length_b   1.000
_cell.length_c   1.000
_cell.angle_alpha   90.00
_cell.angle_beta   90.00
_cell.angle_gamma   90.00
#
_symmetry.space_group_name_H-M   'P 1'
#
loop_
_entity.id
_entity.type
_entity.pdbx_description
1 polymer ?
#
loop_
_entity_poly.entity_id
_entity_poly.type
_entity_poly.pdbx_seq_one_letter_code
_entity_poly.pdbx_strand_id
1 'polypeptide(L)'
;DCYDEARDARTYTGNAPVVAHPPCQRWGNMGKANWARYGGEHNRPGNDGGCFRSAPENVNRCGGVLEHPASTHAWPAYGLQRPPKSGWGRSGNGWVCEVWQSAYGHRANKKTWLYCAGTDSPIEPRWERIVGTHQVGFPDKRGKARNKPNLSKREANATPPEFAAFLIELARTCAQGSNRTDLDPYEL
;
A
#
# COMPACT_ATOMS: atom_id res chain seq x y z
N ASP A 1 -7.28 10.10 13.92
CA ASP A 1 -5.92 10.64 14.14
C ASP A 1 -5.08 10.47 12.87
N CYS A 2 -4.32 11.50 12.50
CA CYS A 2 -3.38 11.46 11.39
C CYS A 2 -1.96 11.38 11.95
N TYR A 3 -1.15 10.52 11.34
CA TYR A 3 0.29 10.42 11.57
C TYR A 3 0.99 10.72 10.25
N ASP A 4 1.87 11.71 10.24
CA ASP A 4 2.58 12.22 9.08
C ASP A 4 4.01 12.67 9.43
N GLU A 5 4.56 13.63 8.71
CA GLU A 5 5.88 14.19 9.00
C GLU A 5 5.94 14.96 10.34
N ALA A 6 4.81 15.51 10.80
CA ALA A 6 4.75 16.24 12.07
C ALA A 6 4.52 15.30 13.28
N ARG A 7 3.83 14.20 13.05
CA ARG A 7 3.56 13.17 14.05
C ARG A 7 3.97 11.80 13.51
N ASP A 8 5.15 11.37 13.83
CA ASP A 8 5.80 10.18 13.28
C ASP A 8 4.96 8.91 13.42
N ALA A 9 4.55 8.33 12.30
CA ALA A 9 3.75 7.10 12.25
C ALA A 9 4.46 5.89 12.89
N ARG A 10 5.79 5.90 13.00
CA ARG A 10 6.56 4.85 13.67
C ARG A 10 6.35 4.83 15.20
N THR A 11 5.86 5.93 15.76
CA THR A 11 5.57 6.05 17.20
C THR A 11 4.13 5.67 17.56
N TYR A 12 3.34 5.18 16.61
CA TYR A 12 1.96 4.80 16.88
C TYR A 12 1.87 3.62 17.84
N THR A 13 1.25 3.83 18.99
CA THR A 13 1.03 2.83 20.04
C THR A 13 -0.46 2.55 20.31
N GLY A 14 -1.35 3.21 19.58
CA GLY A 14 -2.80 3.00 19.72
C GLY A 14 -3.25 1.63 19.23
N ASN A 15 -4.50 1.27 19.52
CA ASN A 15 -5.13 -0.02 19.17
C ASN A 15 -6.20 0.12 18.08
N ALA A 16 -6.44 1.33 17.57
CA ALA A 16 -7.40 1.53 16.48
C ALA A 16 -6.84 0.98 15.16
N PRO A 17 -7.71 0.46 14.26
CA PRO A 17 -7.29 0.02 12.95
C PRO A 17 -6.59 1.12 12.17
N VAL A 18 -5.60 0.74 11.37
CA VAL A 18 -4.77 1.69 10.66
C VAL A 18 -4.99 1.63 9.15
N VAL A 19 -4.90 2.79 8.50
CA VAL A 19 -4.70 2.91 7.05
C VAL A 19 -3.29 3.45 6.84
N ALA A 20 -2.39 2.62 6.34
CA ALA A 20 -0.96 2.94 6.26
C ALA A 20 -0.52 3.21 4.80
N HIS A 21 0.13 4.35 4.58
CA HIS A 21 0.72 4.77 3.31
C HIS A 21 2.21 5.12 3.49
N PRO A 22 3.08 4.14 3.71
CA PRO A 22 4.50 4.42 3.90
C PRO A 22 5.15 4.99 2.63
N PRO A 23 6.22 5.80 2.76
CA PRO A 23 6.92 6.39 1.63
C PRO A 23 7.43 5.35 0.63
N CYS A 24 7.11 5.52 -0.66
CA CYS A 24 7.47 4.55 -1.69
C CYS A 24 8.76 4.87 -2.47
N GLN A 25 9.35 6.07 -2.30
CA GLN A 25 10.44 6.56 -3.15
C GLN A 25 11.70 5.67 -3.10
N ARG A 26 11.96 5.02 -1.97
CA ARG A 26 13.12 4.14 -1.78
C ARG A 26 12.84 2.67 -2.12
N TRP A 27 11.60 2.33 -2.42
CA TRP A 27 11.14 0.97 -2.65
C TRP A 27 10.76 0.65 -4.10
N GLY A 28 10.70 1.67 -4.94
CA GLY A 28 10.40 1.51 -6.37
C GLY A 28 11.67 1.35 -7.23
N ASN A 29 11.48 0.95 -8.49
CA ASN A 29 12.57 0.83 -9.47
C ASN A 29 13.34 2.15 -9.67
N MET A 30 12.67 3.29 -9.54
CA MET A 30 13.31 4.61 -9.61
C MET A 30 14.25 4.86 -8.43
N GLY A 31 13.97 4.33 -7.25
CA GLY A 31 14.87 4.39 -6.10
C GLY A 31 16.22 3.74 -6.40
N LYS A 32 16.21 2.56 -7.03
CA LYS A 32 17.44 1.87 -7.48
C LYS A 32 18.21 2.68 -8.54
N ALA A 33 17.48 3.20 -9.54
CA ALA A 33 18.08 4.01 -10.58
C ALA A 33 18.70 5.31 -10.04
N ASN A 34 18.04 5.97 -9.10
CA ASN A 34 18.56 7.17 -8.45
C ASN A 34 19.79 6.88 -7.61
N TRP A 35 19.80 5.78 -6.87
CA TRP A 35 20.96 5.38 -6.10
C TRP A 35 22.17 5.05 -7.01
N ALA A 36 21.94 4.30 -8.09
CA ALA A 36 23.00 3.98 -9.06
C ALA A 36 23.55 5.23 -9.74
N ARG A 37 22.74 6.28 -9.95
CA ARG A 37 23.13 7.51 -10.65
C ARG A 37 23.76 8.55 -9.73
N TYR A 38 23.23 8.72 -8.52
CA TYR A 38 23.58 9.83 -7.64
C TYR A 38 24.30 9.40 -6.36
N GLY A 39 24.27 8.10 -6.05
CA GLY A 39 24.85 7.57 -4.80
C GLY A 39 24.19 8.11 -3.55
N GLY A 40 24.93 8.08 -2.46
CA GLY A 40 24.53 8.62 -1.15
C GLY A 40 23.62 7.69 -0.35
N GLU A 41 23.89 7.55 0.95
CA GLU A 41 23.15 6.66 1.85
C GLU A 41 21.64 6.99 1.88
N HIS A 42 21.30 8.27 1.80
CA HIS A 42 19.91 8.74 1.75
C HIS A 42 19.15 8.25 0.51
N ASN A 43 19.85 7.89 -0.58
CA ASN A 43 19.23 7.32 -1.80
C ASN A 43 19.21 5.80 -1.84
N ARG A 44 19.85 5.15 -0.87
CA ARG A 44 19.94 3.70 -0.82
C ARG A 44 18.55 3.06 -0.86
N PRO A 45 18.32 2.04 -1.71
CA PRO A 45 17.07 1.30 -1.73
C PRO A 45 16.73 0.74 -0.34
N GLY A 46 15.49 0.94 0.09
CA GLY A 46 15.04 0.51 1.40
C GLY A 46 15.37 1.46 2.56
N ASN A 47 16.17 2.50 2.34
CA ASN A 47 16.47 3.49 3.37
C ASN A 47 15.37 4.54 3.47
N ASP A 48 14.29 4.20 4.16
CA ASP A 48 13.13 5.04 4.44
C ASP A 48 12.98 5.40 5.93
N GLY A 49 14.05 5.19 6.70
CA GLY A 49 14.04 5.42 8.14
C GLY A 49 13.17 4.45 8.93
N GLY A 50 12.78 3.30 8.34
CA GLY A 50 11.93 2.29 8.97
C GLY A 50 10.42 2.56 8.84
N CYS A 51 10.03 3.54 8.03
CA CYS A 51 8.60 3.84 7.84
C CYS A 51 7.83 2.67 7.26
N PHE A 52 8.37 1.98 6.25
CA PHE A 52 7.69 0.81 5.71
C PHE A 52 7.62 -0.33 6.73
N ARG A 53 8.66 -0.53 7.52
CA ARG A 53 8.69 -1.57 8.56
C ARG A 53 7.54 -1.44 9.54
N SER A 54 7.30 -0.24 10.05
CA SER A 54 6.25 0.01 11.03
C SER A 54 4.83 -0.18 10.47
N ALA A 55 4.64 -0.04 9.15
CA ALA A 55 3.33 -0.13 8.54
C ALA A 55 2.70 -1.55 8.65
N PRO A 56 3.31 -2.65 8.14
CA PRO A 56 2.76 -3.99 8.33
C PRO A 56 2.77 -4.44 9.79
N GLU A 57 3.71 -3.98 10.63
CA GLU A 57 3.70 -4.26 12.07
C GLU A 57 2.44 -3.69 12.73
N ASN A 58 2.08 -2.44 12.45
CA ASN A 58 0.87 -1.83 12.97
C ASN A 58 -0.42 -2.44 12.39
N VAL A 59 -0.44 -2.76 11.09
CA VAL A 59 -1.58 -3.45 10.47
C VAL A 59 -1.81 -4.83 11.11
N ASN A 60 -0.75 -5.59 11.39
CA ASN A 60 -0.86 -6.89 12.05
C ASN A 60 -1.34 -6.78 13.50
N ARG A 61 -0.90 -5.74 14.21
CA ARG A 61 -1.22 -5.53 15.63
C ARG A 61 -2.63 -4.99 15.85
N CYS A 62 -3.05 -4.02 15.03
CA CYS A 62 -4.28 -3.25 15.25
C CYS A 62 -5.41 -3.64 14.30
N GLY A 63 -5.13 -4.45 13.29
CA GLY A 63 -5.99 -4.54 12.11
C GLY A 63 -5.82 -3.33 11.19
N GLY A 64 -6.34 -3.45 9.97
CA GLY A 64 -6.32 -2.36 9.02
C GLY A 64 -5.75 -2.73 7.66
N VAL A 65 -5.27 -1.72 6.93
CA VAL A 65 -4.79 -1.88 5.56
C VAL A 65 -3.50 -1.07 5.32
N LEU A 66 -2.56 -1.69 4.63
CA LEU A 66 -1.35 -1.08 4.07
C LEU A 66 -1.54 -0.94 2.56
N GLU A 67 -1.33 0.26 2.04
CA GLU A 67 -1.32 0.58 0.61
C GLU A 67 0.09 0.89 0.15
N HIS A 68 0.50 0.32 -1.00
CA HIS A 68 1.78 0.66 -1.62
C HIS A 68 1.73 0.45 -3.14
N PRO A 69 2.52 1.19 -3.93
CA PRO A 69 2.57 0.97 -5.38
C PRO A 69 2.88 -0.48 -5.75
N ALA A 70 2.22 -1.00 -6.76
CA ALA A 70 2.45 -2.34 -7.27
C ALA A 70 3.91 -2.56 -7.69
N SER A 71 4.39 -3.80 -7.55
CA SER A 71 5.77 -4.18 -7.86
C SER A 71 6.82 -3.49 -6.97
N THR A 72 6.43 -3.05 -5.80
CA THR A 72 7.35 -2.53 -4.78
C THR A 72 8.35 -3.59 -4.32
N HIS A 73 9.58 -3.17 -4.05
CA HIS A 73 10.59 -4.04 -3.43
C HIS A 73 10.41 -4.21 -1.91
N ALA A 74 9.57 -3.38 -1.30
CA ALA A 74 9.27 -3.49 0.12
C ALA A 74 8.50 -4.79 0.46
N TRP A 75 7.60 -5.24 -0.42
CA TRP A 75 6.82 -6.45 -0.20
C TRP A 75 7.68 -7.66 0.15
N PRO A 76 8.59 -8.13 -0.73
CA PRO A 76 9.45 -9.28 -0.40
C PRO A 76 10.44 -8.97 0.73
N ALA A 77 10.87 -7.73 0.92
CA ALA A 77 11.80 -7.36 1.99
C ALA A 77 11.19 -7.56 3.39
N TYR A 78 9.87 -7.50 3.49
CA TYR A 78 9.14 -7.70 4.75
C TYR A 78 8.23 -8.95 4.74
N GLY A 79 8.54 -9.92 3.87
CA GLY A 79 7.88 -11.22 3.85
C GLY A 79 6.44 -11.23 3.33
N LEU A 80 5.97 -10.13 2.75
CA LEU A 80 4.64 -10.06 2.16
C LEU A 80 4.62 -10.78 0.81
N GLN A 81 3.60 -11.62 0.60
CA GLN A 81 3.43 -12.35 -0.65
C GLN A 81 2.98 -11.41 -1.77
N ARG A 82 3.44 -11.70 -2.99
CA ARG A 82 2.94 -10.99 -4.15
C ARG A 82 1.43 -11.27 -4.32
N PRO A 83 0.61 -10.24 -4.57
CA PRO A 83 -0.80 -10.44 -4.87
C PRO A 83 -1.04 -11.37 -6.06
N PRO A 84 -2.12 -12.16 -6.05
CA PRO A 84 -2.54 -12.95 -7.19
C PRO A 84 -2.94 -12.06 -8.37
N LYS A 85 -3.14 -12.66 -9.55
CA LYS A 85 -3.58 -11.93 -10.76
C LYS A 85 -4.98 -11.34 -10.63
N SER A 86 -5.82 -11.91 -9.77
CA SER A 86 -7.19 -11.48 -9.48
C SER A 86 -7.60 -11.92 -8.08
N GLY A 87 -8.49 -11.16 -7.46
CA GLY A 87 -9.01 -11.46 -6.13
C GLY A 87 -8.01 -11.25 -5.00
N TRP A 88 -8.42 -11.65 -3.82
CA TRP A 88 -7.60 -11.67 -2.62
C TRP A 88 -6.77 -12.95 -2.54
N GLY A 89 -5.50 -12.84 -2.11
CA GLY A 89 -4.62 -13.95 -1.78
C GLY A 89 -4.17 -13.88 -0.32
N ARG A 90 -3.70 -14.99 0.24
CA ARG A 90 -3.17 -15.02 1.61
C ARG A 90 -1.72 -14.55 1.65
N SER A 91 -1.36 -13.85 2.73
CA SER A 91 0.01 -13.44 3.04
C SER A 91 0.19 -13.42 4.56
N GLY A 92 0.82 -14.44 5.10
CA GLY A 92 0.91 -14.63 6.55
C GLY A 92 -0.49 -14.63 7.20
N ASN A 93 -0.69 -13.79 8.20
CA ASN A 93 -1.96 -13.65 8.91
C ASN A 93 -3.00 -12.76 8.18
N GLY A 94 -2.64 -12.20 7.03
CA GLY A 94 -3.49 -11.27 6.31
C GLY A 94 -3.76 -11.68 4.87
N TRP A 95 -4.21 -10.69 4.11
CA TRP A 95 -4.64 -10.82 2.73
C TRP A 95 -3.94 -9.78 1.86
N VAL A 96 -3.69 -10.12 0.61
CA VAL A 96 -3.09 -9.22 -0.38
C VAL A 96 -3.90 -9.21 -1.65
N CYS A 97 -4.00 -8.04 -2.28
CA CYS A 97 -4.58 -7.93 -3.63
C CYS A 97 -3.91 -6.81 -4.44
N GLU A 98 -4.13 -6.84 -5.77
CA GLU A 98 -3.76 -5.75 -6.68
C GLU A 98 -5.03 -5.05 -7.17
N VAL A 99 -5.09 -3.75 -7.01
CA VAL A 99 -6.17 -2.88 -7.50
C VAL A 99 -5.62 -1.78 -8.41
N TRP A 100 -6.48 -1.21 -9.21
CA TRP A 100 -6.16 -0.04 -10.02
C TRP A 100 -6.89 1.17 -9.47
N GLN A 101 -6.16 2.19 -8.99
CA GLN A 101 -6.79 3.41 -8.47
C GLN A 101 -7.59 4.17 -9.52
N SER A 102 -7.40 3.88 -10.82
CA SER A 102 -8.25 4.41 -11.87
C SER A 102 -9.70 3.92 -11.81
N ALA A 103 -9.99 2.77 -11.21
CA ALA A 103 -11.36 2.34 -10.89
C ALA A 103 -12.05 3.24 -9.85
N TYR A 104 -11.27 4.04 -9.14
CA TYR A 104 -11.73 5.00 -8.12
C TYR A 104 -11.49 6.46 -8.53
N GLY A 105 -11.36 6.71 -9.83
CA GLY A 105 -11.24 8.05 -10.37
C GLY A 105 -9.82 8.62 -10.52
N HIS A 106 -8.75 7.86 -10.24
CA HIS A 106 -7.40 8.32 -10.52
C HIS A 106 -7.18 8.44 -12.03
N ARG A 107 -6.64 9.56 -12.49
CA ARG A 107 -6.46 9.86 -13.93
C ARG A 107 -5.43 8.95 -14.62
N ALA A 108 -4.52 8.34 -13.86
CA ALA A 108 -3.61 7.32 -14.36
C ALA A 108 -3.97 5.95 -13.76
N ASN A 109 -3.51 4.86 -14.39
CA ASN A 109 -3.80 3.50 -13.94
C ASN A 109 -3.43 3.26 -12.46
N LYS A 110 -2.30 3.79 -11.99
CA LYS A 110 -1.76 3.69 -10.62
C LYS A 110 -2.08 2.35 -9.95
N LYS A 111 -1.43 1.30 -10.45
CA LYS A 111 -1.54 -0.04 -9.89
C LYS A 111 -1.02 -0.04 -8.46
N THR A 112 -1.78 -0.63 -7.57
CA THR A 112 -1.56 -0.57 -6.14
C THR A 112 -1.72 -1.95 -5.52
N TRP A 113 -0.83 -2.29 -4.61
CA TRP A 113 -0.93 -3.47 -3.79
C TRP A 113 -1.47 -3.11 -2.41
N LEU A 114 -2.40 -3.91 -1.95
CA LEU A 114 -2.97 -3.81 -0.60
C LEU A 114 -2.56 -5.03 0.21
N TYR A 115 -2.28 -4.80 1.47
CA TYR A 115 -2.19 -5.82 2.51
C TYR A 115 -3.16 -5.46 3.62
N CYS A 116 -4.04 -6.36 4.02
CA CYS A 116 -4.89 -6.14 5.17
C CYS A 116 -4.83 -7.32 6.14
N ALA A 117 -4.97 -7.02 7.43
CA ALA A 117 -5.03 -8.02 8.48
C ALA A 117 -6.09 -7.64 9.52
N GLY A 118 -6.51 -8.60 10.34
CA GLY A 118 -7.56 -8.40 11.34
C GLY A 118 -8.97 -8.68 10.82
N THR A 119 -9.10 -9.42 9.73
CA THR A 119 -10.38 -9.91 9.20
C THR A 119 -10.23 -11.30 8.60
N ASP A 120 -11.26 -12.13 8.73
CA ASP A 120 -11.32 -13.45 8.09
C ASP A 120 -11.66 -13.36 6.61
N SER A 121 -12.33 -12.29 6.19
CA SER A 121 -12.72 -12.02 4.80
C SER A 121 -12.74 -10.51 4.55
N PRO A 122 -11.78 -9.99 3.78
CA PRO A 122 -11.78 -8.58 3.43
C PRO A 122 -12.93 -8.25 2.49
N ILE A 123 -13.43 -7.01 2.56
CA ILE A 123 -14.43 -6.51 1.61
C ILE A 123 -13.83 -6.46 0.20
N GLU A 124 -14.68 -6.69 -0.81
CA GLU A 124 -14.25 -6.70 -2.20
C GLU A 124 -13.99 -5.28 -2.72
N PRO A 125 -12.80 -5.01 -3.29
CA PRO A 125 -12.53 -3.75 -3.97
C PRO A 125 -13.19 -3.75 -5.36
N ARG A 126 -13.14 -2.61 -6.04
CA ARG A 126 -13.44 -2.53 -7.47
C ARG A 126 -12.32 -3.21 -8.25
N TRP A 127 -12.63 -4.32 -8.91
CA TRP A 127 -11.66 -5.12 -9.68
C TRP A 127 -11.42 -4.61 -11.09
N GLU A 128 -12.18 -3.62 -11.53
CA GLU A 128 -12.11 -3.07 -12.87
C GLU A 128 -10.73 -2.46 -13.16
N ARG A 129 -10.22 -2.75 -14.33
CA ARG A 129 -8.95 -2.20 -14.84
C ARG A 129 -9.22 -1.05 -15.80
N ILE A 130 -9.75 0.04 -15.27
CA ILE A 130 -10.06 1.23 -16.07
C ILE A 130 -8.75 1.87 -16.55
N VAL A 131 -8.64 2.06 -17.86
CA VAL A 131 -7.46 2.66 -18.47
C VAL A 131 -7.50 4.17 -18.25
N GLY A 132 -6.57 4.69 -17.47
CA GLY A 132 -6.44 6.12 -17.20
C GLY A 132 -6.09 6.93 -18.45
N THR A 133 -6.47 8.20 -18.44
CA THR A 133 -6.20 9.17 -19.51
C THR A 133 -4.79 9.75 -19.45
N HIS A 134 -4.11 9.63 -18.31
CA HIS A 134 -2.78 10.13 -18.02
C HIS A 134 -1.82 9.00 -17.63
N GLN A 135 -0.55 9.33 -17.52
CA GLN A 135 0.49 8.44 -17.03
C GLN A 135 1.22 9.06 -15.83
N VAL A 136 1.82 8.21 -14.99
CA VAL A 136 2.72 8.61 -13.91
C VAL A 136 4.16 8.23 -14.25
N GLY A 137 5.11 9.05 -13.80
CA GLY A 137 6.53 8.80 -14.01
C GLY A 137 7.07 9.35 -15.33
N PHE A 138 8.29 8.91 -15.65
CA PHE A 138 8.94 9.32 -16.89
C PHE A 138 8.35 8.56 -18.09
N PRO A 139 8.24 9.22 -19.26
CA PRO A 139 7.84 8.52 -20.47
C PRO A 139 8.86 7.42 -20.77
N ASP A 140 8.40 6.19 -20.78
CA ASP A 140 9.25 5.08 -21.16
C ASP A 140 9.55 5.19 -22.66
N LYS A 141 10.79 5.30 -23.05
CA LYS A 141 11.22 5.47 -24.45
C LYS A 141 10.98 4.25 -25.35
N ARG A 142 10.54 3.11 -24.80
CA ARG A 142 10.50 1.80 -25.47
C ARG A 142 9.14 1.32 -25.98
N GLY A 143 8.04 2.04 -25.83
CA GLY A 143 6.74 1.50 -26.14
C GLY A 143 5.74 2.41 -26.82
N LYS A 144 4.83 1.78 -27.48
CA LYS A 144 3.84 2.36 -28.39
C LYS A 144 2.66 3.11 -27.74
N ALA A 145 2.57 3.18 -26.41
CA ALA A 145 1.37 3.68 -25.71
C ALA A 145 1.57 5.08 -25.09
N ARG A 146 2.16 6.05 -25.85
CA ARG A 146 2.84 7.13 -25.17
C ARG A 146 2.47 8.52 -25.55
N ASN A 147 1.26 8.68 -25.97
CA ASN A 147 0.67 9.99 -26.18
C ASN A 147 -0.22 10.45 -25.02
N LYS A 148 -0.07 9.81 -23.82
CA LYS A 148 -0.80 10.27 -22.65
C LYS A 148 -0.02 11.37 -21.95
N PRO A 149 -0.66 12.48 -21.56
CA PRO A 149 -0.03 13.51 -20.78
C PRO A 149 0.42 12.98 -19.41
N ASN A 150 1.55 13.51 -18.91
CA ASN A 150 2.01 13.19 -17.56
C ASN A 150 1.19 13.92 -16.51
N LEU A 151 0.93 13.27 -15.40
CA LEU A 151 0.45 13.94 -14.20
C LEU A 151 1.59 14.73 -13.54
N SER A 152 1.26 15.82 -12.88
CA SER A 152 2.17 16.47 -11.93
C SER A 152 2.50 15.51 -10.79
N LYS A 153 3.63 15.73 -10.10
CA LYS A 153 4.02 14.92 -8.93
C LYS A 153 2.91 14.91 -7.86
N ARG A 154 2.25 16.04 -7.64
CA ARG A 154 1.15 16.17 -6.68
C ARG A 154 -0.03 15.28 -7.07
N GLU A 155 -0.49 15.36 -8.31
CA GLU A 155 -1.60 14.53 -8.82
C GLU A 155 -1.25 13.03 -8.82
N ALA A 156 -0.02 12.68 -9.22
CA ALA A 156 0.44 11.29 -9.25
C ALA A 156 0.47 10.65 -7.84
N ASN A 157 0.78 11.44 -6.81
CA ASN A 157 0.81 10.98 -5.42
C ASN A 157 -0.56 11.03 -4.75
N ALA A 158 -1.50 11.83 -5.25
CA ALA A 158 -2.82 11.96 -4.65
C ALA A 158 -3.56 10.61 -4.64
N THR A 159 -4.25 10.37 -3.52
CA THR A 159 -5.19 9.25 -3.37
C THR A 159 -6.59 9.75 -3.73
N PRO A 160 -7.29 9.11 -4.69
CA PRO A 160 -8.67 9.50 -5.01
C PRO A 160 -9.57 9.42 -3.78
N PRO A 161 -10.52 10.36 -3.60
CA PRO A 161 -11.42 10.34 -2.44
C PRO A 161 -12.19 9.02 -2.28
N GLU A 162 -12.68 8.45 -3.39
CA GLU A 162 -13.39 7.16 -3.36
C GLU A 162 -12.47 6.01 -2.94
N PHE A 163 -11.18 6.05 -3.31
CA PHE A 163 -10.22 5.05 -2.89
C PHE A 163 -9.87 5.20 -1.41
N ALA A 164 -9.71 6.43 -0.93
CA ALA A 164 -9.50 6.71 0.49
C ALA A 164 -10.71 6.22 1.33
N ALA A 165 -11.94 6.46 0.87
CA ALA A 165 -13.15 5.97 1.53
C ALA A 165 -13.18 4.44 1.60
N PHE A 166 -12.84 3.75 0.51
CA PHE A 166 -12.73 2.29 0.47
C PHE A 166 -11.68 1.77 1.48
N LEU A 167 -10.49 2.38 1.54
CA LEU A 167 -9.45 1.97 2.48
C LEU A 167 -9.88 2.14 3.95
N ILE A 168 -10.59 3.22 4.25
CA ILE A 168 -11.16 3.46 5.59
C ILE A 168 -12.21 2.40 5.93
N GLU A 169 -13.10 2.09 4.99
CA GLU A 169 -14.11 1.06 5.18
C GLU A 169 -13.48 -0.31 5.39
N LEU A 170 -12.51 -0.69 4.56
CA LEU A 170 -11.75 -1.92 4.70
C LEU A 170 -11.05 -1.99 6.08
N ALA A 171 -10.40 -0.91 6.52
CA ALA A 171 -9.76 -0.87 7.83
C ALA A 171 -10.77 -1.05 8.98
N ARG A 172 -11.97 -0.47 8.86
CA ARG A 172 -13.04 -0.65 9.87
C ARG A 172 -13.52 -2.09 9.97
N THR A 173 -13.61 -2.82 8.86
CA THR A 173 -13.97 -4.26 8.90
C THR A 173 -12.88 -5.11 9.55
N CYS A 174 -11.61 -4.70 9.43
CA CYS A 174 -10.50 -5.38 10.07
C CYS A 174 -10.52 -5.29 11.61
N ALA A 175 -11.08 -4.20 12.16
CA ALA A 175 -11.21 -4.03 13.62
C ALA A 175 -12.17 -5.03 14.26
N GLN A 176 -13.21 -5.42 13.54
CA GLN A 176 -14.24 -6.32 14.06
C GLN A 176 -13.75 -7.77 14.19
N GLY A 177 -12.73 -8.15 13.39
CA GLY A 177 -12.10 -9.48 13.47
C GLY A 177 -11.14 -9.66 14.65
N SER A 178 -10.56 -8.56 15.14
CA SER A 178 -9.56 -8.60 16.24
C SER A 178 -10.15 -8.95 17.61
N ASN A 179 -11.46 -8.88 17.78
CA ASN A 179 -12.15 -9.28 19.02
C ASN A 179 -12.41 -10.79 19.15
N ARG A 180 -11.86 -11.60 18.26
CA ARG A 180 -11.90 -13.06 18.33
C ARG A 180 -10.53 -13.60 18.67
N THR A 181 -10.19 -13.67 19.93
CA THR A 181 -9.40 -14.73 20.54
C THR A 181 -8.74 -14.25 21.82
N ASP A 182 -9.43 -14.37 22.90
CA ASP A 182 -8.83 -14.90 24.13
C ASP A 182 -9.76 -16.00 24.62
N LEU A 183 -9.90 -17.05 23.82
CA LEU A 183 -10.30 -18.34 24.36
C LEU A 183 -8.99 -19.02 24.78
N ASP A 184 -8.73 -18.96 26.09
CA ASP A 184 -7.69 -19.73 26.76
C ASP A 184 -7.86 -21.21 26.37
N PRO A 185 -6.87 -21.84 25.69
CA PRO A 185 -6.96 -23.26 25.34
C PRO A 185 -6.85 -24.20 26.54
N TYR A 186 -6.83 -23.70 27.77
CA TYR A 186 -6.67 -24.47 29.02
C TYR A 186 -7.87 -24.44 29.98
N GLU A 187 -9.02 -23.88 29.58
CA GLU A 187 -10.27 -24.09 30.34
C GLU A 187 -11.06 -25.26 29.75
N LEU A 188 -10.63 -26.47 30.08
CA LEU A 188 -11.40 -27.73 30.11
C LEU A 188 -11.06 -28.50 31.38
#